data_1f097e313fe27d89f6e786b037516861
#
_entry.id   1f097e313fe27d89f6e786b037516861
#
_cell.length_a   1.000
_cell.length_b   1.000
_cell.length_c   1.000
_cell.angle_alpha   90.00
_cell.angle_beta   90.00
_cell.angle_gamma   90.00
#
_symmetry.space_group_name_H-M   'P 1'
#
loop_
_entity.id
_entity.type
_entity.pdbx_description
1 polymer ?
#
loop_
_entity_poly.entity_id
_entity_poly.type
_entity_poly.pdbx_seq_one_letter_code
_entity_poly.pdbx_strand_id
1 'polypeptide(L)'
;MKIALFDVKPYDREFFERWNKKYNASITYFEERLSVNNAVLTKYYDVVCVFVNDDVNEKVLSILSKNGIRLLALRSAGYNNVDFKAAKKYGIRVVRVPAYSPYAVAEHALALIMTLNRKIHKAYSRTRDGNFTLNGLLGTDLHGKTAGIIGTGRIAKILIGILKGLGMNVLG
;
A
#
# COMPACT_ATOMS: atom_id res chain seq x y z
N MET A 1 -15.26 4.22 21.61
CA MET A 1 -14.98 3.24 20.52
C MET A 1 -13.56 2.75 20.68
N LYS A 2 -13.37 1.44 20.78
CA LYS A 2 -12.05 0.80 20.93
C LYS A 2 -11.63 0.18 19.60
N ILE A 3 -10.46 0.51 19.12
CA ILE A 3 -9.94 0.09 17.81
C ILE A 3 -8.66 -0.73 18.00
N ALA A 4 -8.63 -1.95 17.45
CA ALA A 4 -7.42 -2.74 17.31
C ALA A 4 -6.83 -2.48 15.93
N LEU A 5 -5.63 -1.90 15.86
CA LEU A 5 -4.96 -1.53 14.62
C LEU A 5 -3.72 -2.40 14.43
N PHE A 6 -3.71 -3.25 13.39
CA PHE A 6 -2.66 -4.23 13.11
C PHE A 6 -1.70 -3.79 12.02
N ASP A 7 -0.53 -4.44 11.93
CA ASP A 7 0.58 -4.14 10.99
C ASP A 7 0.97 -2.65 11.01
N VAL A 8 1.11 -2.09 12.22
CA VAL A 8 1.36 -0.66 12.44
C VAL A 8 2.81 -0.33 12.14
N LYS A 9 3.00 0.77 11.41
CA LYS A 9 4.32 1.39 11.18
C LYS A 9 4.44 2.68 12.00
N PRO A 10 5.64 3.18 12.27
CA PRO A 10 5.83 4.41 13.05
C PRO A 10 5.01 5.60 12.52
N TYR A 11 4.95 5.78 11.19
CA TYR A 11 4.15 6.84 10.57
C TYR A 11 2.64 6.66 10.76
N ASP A 12 2.12 5.42 10.83
CA ASP A 12 0.70 5.20 11.11
C ASP A 12 0.34 5.78 12.49
N ARG A 13 1.14 5.46 13.51
CA ARG A 13 0.91 5.97 14.88
C ARG A 13 0.86 7.49 14.88
N GLU A 14 1.84 8.15 14.27
CA GLU A 14 1.89 9.62 14.21
C GLU A 14 0.60 10.20 13.62
N PHE A 15 0.16 9.71 12.45
CA PHE A 15 -1.03 10.21 11.79
C PHE A 15 -2.33 9.88 12.55
N PHE A 16 -2.45 8.66 13.07
CA PHE A 16 -3.63 8.28 13.85
C PHE A 16 -3.75 9.09 15.14
N GLU A 17 -2.67 9.30 15.90
CA GLU A 17 -2.66 10.12 17.11
C GLU A 17 -3.04 11.58 16.81
N ARG A 18 -2.49 12.13 15.72
CA ARG A 18 -2.79 13.49 15.26
C ARG A 18 -4.29 13.69 15.03
N TRP A 19 -4.91 12.79 14.27
CA TRP A 19 -6.33 12.88 13.95
C TRP A 19 -7.25 12.44 15.08
N ASN A 20 -6.80 11.52 15.93
CA ASN A 20 -7.59 11.00 17.04
C ASN A 20 -7.90 12.05 18.09
N LYS A 21 -7.12 13.12 18.16
CA LYS A 21 -7.44 14.30 19.00
C LYS A 21 -8.86 14.84 18.75
N LYS A 22 -9.36 14.67 17.53
CA LYS A 22 -10.72 15.10 17.16
C LYS A 22 -11.80 14.07 17.52
N TYR A 23 -11.45 12.76 17.48
CA TYR A 23 -12.42 11.68 17.58
C TYR A 23 -12.42 10.97 18.93
N ASN A 24 -11.34 11.12 19.69
CA ASN A 24 -11.15 10.56 21.04
C ASN A 24 -11.46 9.05 21.13
N ALA A 25 -10.98 8.26 20.14
CA ALA A 25 -11.08 6.82 20.15
C ALA A 25 -9.95 6.19 20.97
N SER A 26 -10.21 5.04 21.60
CA SER A 26 -9.17 4.24 22.25
C SER A 26 -8.53 3.35 21.21
N ILE A 27 -7.31 3.65 20.76
CA ILE A 27 -6.60 2.89 19.73
C ILE A 27 -5.48 2.09 20.37
N THR A 28 -5.49 0.78 20.14
CA THR A 28 -4.37 -0.10 20.47
C THR A 28 -3.62 -0.46 19.21
N TYR A 29 -2.31 -0.27 19.21
CA TYR A 29 -1.42 -0.46 18.07
C TYR A 29 -0.68 -1.79 18.21
N PHE A 30 -0.88 -2.69 17.25
CA PHE A 30 -0.17 -3.97 17.11
C PHE A 30 0.80 -3.87 15.93
N GLU A 31 2.07 -4.10 16.17
CA GLU A 31 3.10 -4.11 15.12
C GLU A 31 3.04 -5.38 14.28
N GLU A 32 2.51 -6.46 14.87
CA GLU A 32 2.30 -7.73 14.21
C GLU A 32 1.13 -7.65 13.21
N ARG A 33 1.24 -8.45 12.16
CA ARG A 33 0.15 -8.64 11.20
C ARG A 33 -0.97 -9.46 11.83
N LEU A 34 -2.21 -9.10 11.49
CA LEU A 34 -3.36 -9.91 11.85
C LEU A 34 -3.29 -11.27 11.17
N SER A 35 -3.50 -12.31 11.95
CA SER A 35 -3.52 -13.70 11.51
C SER A 35 -4.42 -14.52 12.43
N VAL A 36 -4.63 -15.79 12.12
CA VAL A 36 -5.39 -16.72 13.00
C VAL A 36 -4.78 -16.79 14.40
N ASN A 37 -3.46 -16.69 14.52
CA ASN A 37 -2.75 -16.86 15.80
C ASN A 37 -2.99 -15.72 16.79
N ASN A 38 -3.28 -14.52 16.32
CA ASN A 38 -3.46 -13.33 17.17
C ASN A 38 -4.84 -12.69 17.07
N ALA A 39 -5.72 -13.20 16.19
CA ALA A 39 -7.09 -12.70 16.07
C ALA A 39 -7.89 -12.77 17.40
N VAL A 40 -7.51 -13.65 18.34
CA VAL A 40 -8.12 -13.75 19.68
C VAL A 40 -7.93 -12.46 20.49
N LEU A 41 -6.88 -11.69 20.24
CA LEU A 41 -6.58 -10.43 20.92
C LEU A 41 -7.64 -9.35 20.63
N THR A 42 -8.48 -9.53 19.62
CA THR A 42 -9.53 -8.56 19.26
C THR A 42 -10.76 -8.59 20.17
N LYS A 43 -10.77 -9.45 21.18
CA LYS A 43 -11.91 -9.70 22.08
C LYS A 43 -12.19 -8.39 22.82
N TYR A 44 -12.39 -7.50 22.99
CA TYR A 44 -12.78 -6.28 23.70
C TYR A 44 -12.68 -5.00 22.86
N TYR A 45 -12.58 -5.18 21.54
CA TYR A 45 -12.57 -4.06 20.61
C TYR A 45 -13.89 -3.98 19.83
N ASP A 46 -14.19 -2.78 19.35
CA ASP A 46 -15.38 -2.51 18.54
C ASP A 46 -15.06 -2.64 17.04
N VAL A 47 -13.82 -2.30 16.67
CA VAL A 47 -13.35 -2.21 15.30
C VAL A 47 -11.96 -2.83 15.19
N VAL A 48 -11.74 -3.56 14.11
CA VAL A 48 -10.42 -4.02 13.69
C VAL A 48 -10.00 -3.23 12.46
N CYS A 49 -8.81 -2.66 12.50
CA CYS A 49 -8.22 -1.92 11.39
C CYS A 49 -6.96 -2.65 10.89
N VAL A 50 -6.93 -2.95 9.60
CA VAL A 50 -5.90 -3.80 8.96
C VAL A 50 -5.22 -3.09 7.80
N PHE A 51 -4.08 -3.64 7.37
CA PHE A 51 -3.36 -3.19 6.18
C PHE A 51 -3.29 -4.31 5.12
N VAL A 52 -2.57 -4.08 4.03
CA VAL A 52 -2.58 -4.93 2.83
C VAL A 52 -2.01 -6.33 3.03
N ASN A 53 -1.16 -6.51 4.02
CA ASN A 53 -0.48 -7.78 4.30
C ASN A 53 -1.10 -8.56 5.47
N ASP A 54 -2.15 -8.02 6.09
CA ASP A 54 -2.91 -8.73 7.11
C ASP A 54 -3.72 -9.85 6.48
N ASP A 55 -3.81 -11.00 7.15
CA ASP A 55 -4.61 -12.13 6.67
C ASP A 55 -6.04 -12.01 7.21
N VAL A 56 -6.99 -11.76 6.32
CA VAL A 56 -8.42 -11.61 6.65
C VAL A 56 -9.24 -12.69 5.94
N ASN A 57 -8.76 -13.93 6.07
CA ASN A 57 -9.44 -15.12 5.56
C ASN A 57 -10.67 -15.52 6.42
N GLU A 58 -11.38 -16.54 5.99
CA GLU A 58 -12.59 -17.04 6.69
C GLU A 58 -12.32 -17.39 8.15
N LYS A 59 -11.17 -18.01 8.48
CA LYS A 59 -10.83 -18.40 9.85
C LYS A 59 -10.69 -17.18 10.76
N VAL A 60 -9.97 -16.18 10.31
CA VAL A 60 -9.81 -14.88 11.02
C VAL A 60 -11.16 -14.23 11.21
N LEU A 61 -11.97 -14.08 10.16
CA LEU A 61 -13.29 -13.46 10.22
C LEU A 61 -14.25 -14.19 11.17
N SER A 62 -14.17 -15.52 11.22
CA SER A 62 -14.92 -16.33 12.21
C SER A 62 -14.55 -15.94 13.65
N ILE A 63 -13.26 -15.80 13.95
CA ILE A 63 -12.79 -15.39 15.28
C ILE A 63 -13.22 -13.95 15.58
N LEU A 64 -13.05 -13.03 14.65
CA LEU A 64 -13.48 -11.64 14.81
C LEU A 64 -14.98 -11.55 15.13
N SER A 65 -15.81 -12.28 14.40
CA SER A 65 -17.26 -12.31 14.64
C SER A 65 -17.61 -12.86 16.02
N LYS A 66 -16.94 -13.95 16.47
CA LYS A 66 -17.12 -14.51 17.83
C LYS A 66 -16.70 -13.53 18.91
N ASN A 67 -15.70 -12.71 18.64
CA ASN A 67 -15.24 -11.63 19.53
C ASN A 67 -16.15 -10.37 19.52
N GLY A 68 -17.21 -10.38 18.71
CA GLY A 68 -18.17 -9.28 18.64
C GLY A 68 -17.82 -8.20 17.62
N ILE A 69 -16.75 -8.34 16.85
CA ILE A 69 -16.37 -7.37 15.83
C ILE A 69 -17.44 -7.34 14.72
N ARG A 70 -17.91 -6.15 14.39
CA ARG A 70 -18.89 -5.90 13.30
C ARG A 70 -18.39 -4.96 12.23
N LEU A 71 -17.21 -4.35 12.42
CA LEU A 71 -16.60 -3.43 11.47
C LEU A 71 -15.11 -3.75 11.28
N LEU A 72 -14.73 -3.97 10.04
CA LEU A 72 -13.35 -4.10 9.57
C LEU A 72 -13.00 -2.87 8.73
N ALA A 73 -12.00 -2.13 9.10
CA ALA A 73 -11.50 -0.97 8.37
C ALA A 73 -10.18 -1.27 7.68
N LEU A 74 -10.09 -1.03 6.37
CA LEU A 74 -8.87 -1.21 5.60
C LEU A 74 -8.16 0.13 5.43
N ARG A 75 -6.89 0.24 5.83
CA ARG A 75 -6.03 1.39 5.56
C ARG A 75 -5.50 1.40 4.12
N SER A 76 -6.20 0.77 3.19
CA SER A 76 -5.78 0.60 1.80
C SER A 76 -6.96 0.78 0.84
N ALA A 77 -6.65 1.06 -0.41
CA ALA A 77 -7.63 1.01 -1.50
C ALA A 77 -7.82 -0.43 -2.01
N GLY A 78 -6.75 -1.23 -2.03
CA GLY A 78 -6.79 -2.66 -2.32
C GLY A 78 -7.46 -3.44 -1.18
N TYR A 79 -8.07 -4.56 -1.52
CA TYR A 79 -8.85 -5.39 -0.59
C TYR A 79 -8.74 -6.90 -0.88
N ASN A 80 -7.72 -7.32 -1.64
CA ASN A 80 -7.55 -8.71 -2.06
C ASN A 80 -7.25 -9.67 -0.90
N ASN A 81 -6.81 -9.12 0.24
CA ASN A 81 -6.53 -9.86 1.47
C ASN A 81 -7.78 -10.15 2.31
N VAL A 82 -8.97 -9.76 1.86
CA VAL A 82 -10.25 -9.96 2.59
C VAL A 82 -11.13 -10.98 1.88
N ASP A 83 -11.60 -11.98 2.62
CA ASP A 83 -12.66 -12.87 2.16
C ASP A 83 -14.04 -12.22 2.36
N PHE A 84 -14.55 -11.57 1.32
CA PHE A 84 -15.85 -10.88 1.36
C PHE A 84 -17.05 -11.82 1.51
N LYS A 85 -16.94 -13.08 1.04
CA LYS A 85 -18.00 -14.06 1.23
C LYS A 85 -18.12 -14.41 2.71
N ALA A 86 -16.98 -14.64 3.35
CA ALA A 86 -16.93 -14.90 4.79
C ALA A 86 -17.32 -13.66 5.59
N ALA A 87 -16.87 -12.46 5.23
CA ALA A 87 -17.26 -11.22 5.91
C ALA A 87 -18.81 -11.05 5.93
N LYS A 88 -19.44 -11.27 4.78
CA LYS A 88 -20.90 -11.25 4.65
C LYS A 88 -21.57 -12.36 5.51
N LYS A 89 -21.04 -13.59 5.46
CA LYS A 89 -21.52 -14.73 6.26
C LYS A 89 -21.52 -14.43 7.75
N TYR A 90 -20.46 -13.78 8.24
CA TYR A 90 -20.28 -13.44 9.65
C TYR A 90 -20.83 -12.06 10.06
N GLY A 91 -21.49 -11.35 9.17
CA GLY A 91 -22.12 -10.04 9.45
C GLY A 91 -21.12 -8.93 9.76
N ILE A 92 -19.88 -9.03 9.23
CA ILE A 92 -18.85 -8.00 9.38
C ILE A 92 -18.90 -7.05 8.19
N ARG A 93 -19.15 -5.77 8.47
CA ARG A 93 -19.08 -4.69 7.47
C ARG A 93 -17.62 -4.36 7.20
N VAL A 94 -17.27 -4.20 5.92
CA VAL A 94 -15.92 -3.83 5.49
C VAL A 94 -15.96 -2.43 4.89
N VAL A 95 -15.11 -1.55 5.39
CA VAL A 95 -14.87 -0.21 4.83
C VAL A 95 -13.41 -0.08 4.42
N ARG A 96 -13.15 0.74 3.41
CA ARG A 96 -11.79 0.94 2.88
C ARG A 96 -11.56 2.38 2.45
N VAL A 97 -10.33 2.74 2.18
CA VAL A 97 -9.99 3.99 1.51
C VAL A 97 -10.38 3.85 0.02
N PRO A 98 -11.35 4.63 -0.47
CA PRO A 98 -11.86 4.44 -1.84
C PRO A 98 -10.82 4.77 -2.92
N ALA A 99 -9.98 5.77 -2.65
CA ALA A 99 -8.84 6.16 -3.48
C ALA A 99 -7.88 7.01 -2.66
N TYR A 100 -6.60 6.91 -2.97
CA TYR A 100 -5.56 7.85 -2.56
C TYR A 100 -4.81 8.30 -3.82
N SER A 101 -3.70 9.02 -3.72
CA SER A 101 -3.05 9.62 -4.88
C SER A 101 -2.62 8.59 -5.95
N PRO A 102 -3.32 8.47 -7.08
CA PRO A 102 -2.86 7.64 -8.19
C PRO A 102 -1.60 8.22 -8.86
N TYR A 103 -1.36 9.52 -8.67
CA TYR A 103 -0.15 10.22 -9.14
C TYR A 103 1.08 9.71 -8.42
N ALA A 104 1.04 9.54 -7.10
CA ALA A 104 2.18 9.05 -6.33
C ALA A 104 2.71 7.70 -6.85
N VAL A 105 1.82 6.78 -7.23
CA VAL A 105 2.21 5.46 -7.77
C VAL A 105 2.79 5.60 -9.18
N ALA A 106 2.21 6.44 -10.03
CA ALA A 106 2.71 6.69 -11.39
C ALA A 106 4.09 7.39 -11.36
N GLU A 107 4.27 8.39 -10.50
CA GLU A 107 5.53 9.10 -10.28
C GLU A 107 6.61 8.17 -9.73
N HIS A 108 6.27 7.30 -8.78
CA HIS A 108 7.20 6.29 -8.27
C HIS A 108 7.63 5.30 -9.36
N ALA A 109 6.70 4.86 -10.20
CA ALA A 109 7.03 4.00 -11.34
C ALA A 109 7.99 4.70 -12.31
N LEU A 110 7.75 5.99 -12.64
CA LEU A 110 8.68 6.79 -13.44
C LEU A 110 10.05 6.89 -12.76
N ALA A 111 10.10 7.18 -11.47
CA ALA A 111 11.35 7.28 -10.72
C ALA A 111 12.17 5.99 -10.80
N LEU A 112 11.52 4.82 -10.68
CA LEU A 112 12.16 3.52 -10.85
C LEU A 112 12.68 3.31 -12.28
N ILE A 113 11.89 3.64 -13.31
CA ILE A 113 12.28 3.57 -14.72
C ILE A 113 13.54 4.41 -14.96
N MET A 114 13.53 5.67 -14.51
CA MET A 114 14.66 6.57 -14.67
C MET A 114 15.89 6.11 -13.89
N THR A 115 15.70 5.64 -12.65
CA THR A 115 16.79 5.13 -11.82
C THR A 115 17.46 3.90 -12.45
N LEU A 116 16.67 2.99 -12.99
CA LEU A 116 17.19 1.78 -13.65
C LEU A 116 17.87 2.13 -14.99
N ASN A 117 17.24 2.97 -15.82
CA ASN A 117 17.79 3.35 -17.10
C ASN A 117 19.10 4.16 -16.93
N ARG A 118 19.09 5.18 -16.09
CA ARG A 118 20.25 6.08 -15.90
C ARG A 118 21.24 5.57 -14.86
N LYS A 119 21.02 4.39 -14.27
CA LYS A 119 21.89 3.76 -13.25
C LYS A 119 22.15 4.65 -12.03
N ILE A 120 21.20 5.53 -11.67
CA ILE A 120 21.36 6.53 -10.61
C ILE A 120 21.80 5.90 -9.28
N HIS A 121 21.21 4.79 -8.88
CA HIS A 121 21.54 4.07 -7.66
C HIS A 121 23.00 3.57 -7.66
N LYS A 122 23.51 3.07 -8.81
CA LYS A 122 24.90 2.63 -8.94
C LYS A 122 25.88 3.81 -8.92
N ALA A 123 25.54 4.88 -9.62
CA ALA A 123 26.36 6.10 -9.65
C ALA A 123 26.46 6.71 -8.24
N TYR A 124 25.35 6.80 -7.52
CA TYR A 124 25.32 7.30 -6.15
C TYR A 124 26.24 6.49 -5.21
N SER A 125 26.10 5.16 -5.20
CA SER A 125 26.95 4.31 -4.34
C SER A 125 28.42 4.46 -4.66
N ARG A 126 28.78 4.42 -5.96
CA ARG A 126 30.17 4.59 -6.40
C ARG A 126 30.77 5.94 -6.01
N THR A 127 30.01 7.00 -6.19
CA THR A 127 30.49 8.36 -5.84
C THR A 127 30.74 8.47 -4.34
N ARG A 128 29.90 7.86 -3.51
CA ARG A 128 30.11 7.82 -2.07
C ARG A 128 31.38 7.04 -1.68
N ASP A 129 31.73 6.02 -2.46
CA ASP A 129 32.92 5.21 -2.26
C ASP A 129 34.18 5.81 -2.93
N GLY A 130 34.11 7.05 -3.41
CA GLY A 130 35.21 7.75 -4.11
C GLY A 130 35.51 7.20 -5.52
N ASN A 131 34.64 6.38 -6.09
CA ASN A 131 34.81 5.80 -7.42
C ASN A 131 34.03 6.62 -8.46
N PHE A 132 34.75 7.37 -9.30
CA PHE A 132 34.19 8.25 -10.34
C PHE A 132 34.20 7.64 -11.74
N THR A 133 34.45 6.33 -11.88
CA THR A 133 34.47 5.68 -13.20
C THR A 133 33.06 5.62 -13.82
N LEU A 134 32.99 5.80 -15.14
CA LEU A 134 31.72 5.74 -15.88
C LEU A 134 31.37 4.33 -16.39
N ASN A 135 32.26 3.35 -16.19
CA ASN A 135 32.09 1.99 -16.68
C ASN A 135 30.78 1.36 -16.15
N GLY A 136 29.92 0.87 -17.06
CA GLY A 136 28.64 0.25 -16.73
C GLY A 136 27.56 1.21 -16.23
N LEU A 137 27.73 2.52 -16.42
CA LEU A 137 26.72 3.55 -16.12
C LEU A 137 25.96 4.04 -17.36
N LEU A 138 26.25 3.47 -18.54
CA LEU A 138 25.52 3.83 -19.76
C LEU A 138 24.03 3.52 -19.62
N GLY A 139 23.21 4.49 -19.97
CA GLY A 139 21.77 4.40 -20.16
C GLY A 139 21.41 4.64 -21.63
N THR A 140 20.11 4.65 -21.91
CA THR A 140 19.58 4.99 -23.24
C THR A 140 18.62 6.15 -23.13
N ASP A 141 18.45 6.91 -24.22
CA ASP A 141 17.37 7.89 -24.28
C ASP A 141 16.02 7.19 -24.37
N LEU A 142 15.07 7.67 -23.60
CA LEU A 142 13.69 7.15 -23.66
C LEU A 142 12.92 7.77 -24.82
N HIS A 143 13.31 8.96 -25.27
CA HIS A 143 12.70 9.62 -26.42
C HIS A 143 12.69 8.70 -27.66
N GLY A 144 11.57 8.60 -28.34
CA GLY A 144 11.36 7.73 -29.49
C GLY A 144 11.26 6.23 -29.19
N LYS A 145 11.47 5.80 -27.95
CA LYS A 145 11.28 4.40 -27.54
C LYS A 145 9.81 4.09 -27.30
N THR A 146 9.47 2.80 -27.27
CA THR A 146 8.12 2.32 -27.06
C THR A 146 7.99 1.69 -25.67
N ALA A 147 6.97 2.11 -24.93
CA ALA A 147 6.57 1.48 -23.65
C ALA A 147 5.27 0.72 -23.84
N GLY A 148 5.23 -0.55 -23.38
CA GLY A 148 4.01 -1.34 -23.27
C GLY A 148 3.42 -1.21 -21.87
N ILE A 149 2.12 -0.95 -21.76
CA ILE A 149 1.39 -0.82 -20.49
C ILE A 149 0.33 -1.91 -20.41
N ILE A 150 0.47 -2.82 -19.45
CA ILE A 150 -0.53 -3.86 -19.20
C ILE A 150 -1.56 -3.34 -18.20
N GLY A 151 -2.79 -3.12 -18.67
CA GLY A 151 -3.89 -2.51 -17.92
C GLY A 151 -3.92 -0.98 -18.06
N THR A 152 -5.11 -0.43 -18.31
CA THR A 152 -5.34 0.99 -18.62
C THR A 152 -6.20 1.69 -17.55
N GLY A 153 -5.97 1.33 -16.28
CA GLY A 153 -6.64 1.95 -15.13
C GLY A 153 -6.17 3.38 -14.83
N ARG A 154 -6.65 3.94 -13.72
CA ARG A 154 -6.36 5.36 -13.34
C ARG A 154 -4.86 5.65 -13.27
N ILE A 155 -4.08 4.80 -12.60
CA ILE A 155 -2.63 4.96 -12.44
C ILE A 155 -1.93 4.88 -13.82
N ALA A 156 -2.30 3.87 -14.61
CA ALA A 156 -1.70 3.68 -15.94
C ALA A 156 -1.95 4.89 -16.85
N LYS A 157 -3.15 5.47 -16.85
CA LYS A 157 -3.45 6.68 -17.64
C LYS A 157 -2.55 7.86 -17.30
N ILE A 158 -2.24 8.04 -16.02
CA ILE A 158 -1.31 9.08 -15.58
C ILE A 158 0.10 8.78 -16.08
N LEU A 159 0.59 7.53 -15.87
CA LEU A 159 1.91 7.13 -16.33
C LEU A 159 2.06 7.25 -17.85
N ILE A 160 1.02 6.88 -18.62
CA ILE A 160 0.96 7.06 -20.07
C ILE A 160 1.18 8.54 -20.44
N GLY A 161 0.49 9.47 -19.76
CA GLY A 161 0.69 10.90 -19.98
C GLY A 161 2.13 11.34 -19.71
N ILE A 162 2.73 10.87 -18.64
CA ILE A 162 4.12 11.17 -18.27
C ILE A 162 5.09 10.62 -19.34
N LEU A 163 4.93 9.37 -19.73
CA LEU A 163 5.81 8.72 -20.74
C LEU A 163 5.70 9.39 -22.11
N LYS A 164 4.49 9.80 -22.52
CA LYS A 164 4.30 10.62 -23.72
C LYS A 164 5.00 11.98 -23.62
N GLY A 165 5.00 12.61 -22.44
CA GLY A 165 5.75 13.84 -22.17
C GLY A 165 7.27 13.68 -22.31
N LEU A 166 7.80 12.46 -22.11
CA LEU A 166 9.19 12.12 -22.39
C LEU A 166 9.46 11.80 -23.88
N GLY A 167 8.47 11.95 -24.76
CA GLY A 167 8.60 11.66 -26.17
C GLY A 167 8.56 10.17 -26.52
N MET A 168 8.00 9.33 -25.64
CA MET A 168 7.87 7.90 -25.89
C MET A 168 6.60 7.56 -26.68
N ASN A 169 6.65 6.49 -27.47
CA ASN A 169 5.47 5.82 -27.99
C ASN A 169 4.89 4.91 -26.89
N VAL A 170 3.57 4.91 -26.71
CA VAL A 170 2.94 4.08 -25.68
C VAL A 170 1.88 3.18 -26.27
N LEU A 171 2.00 1.88 -25.99
CA LEU A 171 1.04 0.83 -26.33
C LEU A 171 0.36 0.35 -25.05
N GLY A 172 -0.99 0.11 -25.09
CA GLY A 172 -1.78 -0.36 -23.95
C GLY A 172 -2.83 -1.38 -24.35
#